data_9df4f9bd316c4f11d963a2cb3d565506
#
_entry.id   9df4f9bd316c4f11d963a2cb3d565506
#
_cell.length_a   1.000
_cell.length_b   1.000
_cell.length_c   1.000
_cell.angle_alpha   90.00
_cell.angle_beta   90.00
_cell.angle_gamma   90.00
#
_symmetry.space_group_name_H-M   'P 1'
#
loop_
_entity.id
_entity.type
_entity.pdbx_description
1 polymer ?
#
loop_
_entity_poly.entity_id
_entity_poly.type
_entity_poly.pdbx_seq_one_letter_code
_entity_poly.pdbx_strand_id
1 'polypeptide(L)'
;RSAARAALDLTGEDGEKPNTREVHHLTISAIANGGCPETCERGQLSASRHNQRPCMAFLALGINHKTASVDVRERVAFTPEQLVDALQQLCRLTSSREAAILSTCNRSELYIEQDHLSADVVLQWLADYHRLSLDELRASAYVHEEHEAVKHMMRVASGLDSLVLGEPQILGQMKSAYAVAREAGTVGPLLGRLFQAT
;
A
#
# COMPACT_ATOMS: atom_id res chain seq x y z
N ARG A 1 -50.90 5.73 -46.76
CA ARG A 1 -50.07 5.25 -47.90
C ARG A 1 -48.63 5.53 -47.52
N SER A 2 -48.00 4.58 -46.97
CA SER A 2 -46.99 3.73 -47.57
C SER A 2 -45.63 4.38 -47.66
N ALA A 3 -44.67 3.99 -46.88
CA ALA A 3 -43.69 2.94 -47.01
C ALA A 3 -42.86 2.93 -45.70
N ALA A 4 -42.82 1.98 -44.89
CA ALA A 4 -42.30 0.61 -44.99
C ALA A 4 -40.75 0.59 -45.05
N ARG A 5 -40.17 0.11 -43.94
CA ARG A 5 -39.06 -0.83 -43.83
C ARG A 5 -37.73 -0.49 -44.50
N ALA A 6 -36.73 -0.34 -43.65
CA ALA A 6 -35.51 -1.13 -43.74
C ALA A 6 -34.89 -1.30 -42.35
N ALA A 7 -35.18 -2.44 -41.77
CA ALA A 7 -34.30 -3.01 -40.73
C ALA A 7 -33.08 -3.56 -41.47
N LEU A 8 -31.90 -3.26 -41.00
CA LEU A 8 -30.69 -4.03 -41.31
C LEU A 8 -29.95 -4.26 -40.01
N ASP A 9 -30.14 -5.49 -39.63
CA ASP A 9 -29.31 -6.39 -38.86
C ASP A 9 -27.83 -6.18 -39.11
N LEU A 10 -27.08 -5.88 -38.05
CA LEU A 10 -25.67 -6.16 -37.97
C LEU A 10 -25.39 -6.66 -36.53
N THR A 11 -25.69 -7.93 -36.35
CA THR A 11 -24.99 -8.78 -35.40
C THR A 11 -23.59 -9.04 -35.97
N GLY A 12 -22.60 -8.60 -35.27
CA GLY A 12 -21.18 -8.91 -35.39
C GLY A 12 -20.58 -8.57 -34.06
N GLU A 13 -20.49 -9.48 -33.17
CA GLU A 13 -19.43 -10.45 -32.87
C GLU A 13 -18.22 -9.81 -32.25
N ASP A 14 -17.92 -10.29 -31.03
CA ASP A 14 -16.60 -10.31 -30.39
C ASP A 14 -16.00 -8.99 -29.91
N GLY A 15 -16.68 -8.36 -28.95
CA GLY A 15 -16.06 -7.43 -28.02
C GLY A 15 -15.36 -8.17 -26.87
N GLU A 16 -14.24 -8.81 -27.13
CA GLU A 16 -13.33 -9.32 -26.13
C GLU A 16 -12.87 -8.14 -25.26
N LYS A 17 -13.32 -8.14 -24.01
CA LYS A 17 -12.88 -7.14 -23.02
C LYS A 17 -11.40 -7.37 -22.74
N PRO A 18 -10.52 -6.38 -22.89
CA PRO A 18 -9.11 -6.55 -22.61
C PRO A 18 -8.94 -7.03 -21.16
N ASN A 19 -8.13 -8.07 -21.02
CA ASN A 19 -7.79 -8.67 -19.74
C ASN A 19 -7.19 -7.62 -18.81
N THR A 20 -7.90 -7.33 -17.72
CA THR A 20 -7.52 -6.34 -16.70
C THR A 20 -6.08 -6.54 -16.17
N ARG A 21 -5.52 -7.72 -16.31
CA ARG A 21 -4.14 -8.04 -15.89
C ARG A 21 -3.06 -7.40 -16.77
N GLU A 22 -3.30 -7.24 -18.07
CA GLU A 22 -2.32 -6.65 -18.99
C GLU A 22 -2.23 -5.13 -18.85
N VAL A 23 -3.36 -4.47 -18.58
CA VAL A 23 -3.39 -3.00 -18.42
C VAL A 23 -2.63 -2.59 -17.16
N HIS A 24 -2.75 -3.34 -16.05
CA HIS A 24 -2.01 -3.08 -14.81
C HIS A 24 -0.49 -3.23 -14.98
N HIS A 25 -0.04 -4.22 -15.76
CA HIS A 25 1.40 -4.46 -15.96
C HIS A 25 2.08 -3.33 -16.76
N LEU A 26 1.37 -2.73 -17.71
CA LEU A 26 1.89 -1.64 -18.54
C LEU A 26 1.96 -0.30 -17.77
N THR A 27 1.01 -0.04 -16.90
CA THR A 27 0.98 1.20 -16.11
C THR A 27 2.08 1.24 -15.05
N ILE A 28 2.33 0.12 -14.38
CA ILE A 28 3.37 0.01 -13.36
C ILE A 28 4.78 0.06 -13.99
N SER A 29 4.96 -0.54 -15.16
CA SER A 29 6.26 -0.52 -15.87
C SER A 29 6.64 0.88 -16.37
N ALA A 30 5.67 1.73 -16.67
CA ALA A 30 5.92 3.11 -17.13
C ALA A 30 6.34 4.05 -15.98
N ILE A 31 5.90 3.77 -14.75
CA ILE A 31 6.26 4.57 -13.57
C ILE A 31 7.66 4.18 -13.04
N ALA A 32 8.07 2.92 -13.21
CA ALA A 32 9.38 2.44 -12.77
C ALA A 32 10.57 2.94 -13.63
N ASN A 33 10.30 3.46 -14.84
CA ASN A 33 11.34 3.93 -15.79
C ASN A 33 11.53 5.45 -15.83
N GLY A 34 11.10 6.18 -14.79
CA GLY A 34 11.40 7.61 -14.62
C GLY A 34 12.91 7.82 -14.41
N GLY A 35 13.62 8.12 -15.51
CA GLY A 35 15.06 8.24 -15.55
C GLY A 35 15.62 9.29 -14.59
N CYS A 36 16.63 8.90 -13.85
CA CYS A 36 17.52 9.78 -13.12
C CYS A 36 18.33 10.61 -14.15
N PRO A 37 18.43 11.94 -14.04
CA PRO A 37 19.25 12.74 -14.95
C PRO A 37 20.75 12.44 -14.72
N GLU A 38 21.42 11.98 -15.76
CA GLU A 38 22.87 11.87 -15.84
C GLU A 38 23.51 13.28 -15.81
N THR A 39 24.12 13.64 -14.71
CA THR A 39 25.33 14.47 -14.70
C THR A 39 26.10 14.22 -13.40
N CYS A 40 27.00 13.28 -13.42
CA CYS A 40 28.08 13.26 -12.45
C CYS A 40 29.41 13.13 -13.21
N GLU A 41 30.12 14.27 -13.26
CA GLU A 41 31.43 14.39 -13.83
C GLU A 41 32.46 13.49 -13.14
N ARG A 42 33.36 12.94 -13.92
CA ARG A 42 34.52 12.13 -13.50
C ARG A 42 35.47 12.95 -12.65
N GLY A 43 35.55 12.61 -11.38
CA GLY A 43 36.62 13.05 -10.47
C GLY A 43 37.13 11.86 -9.67
N GLN A 44 38.45 11.65 -9.70
CA GLN A 44 39.22 10.49 -9.31
C GLN A 44 39.11 10.02 -7.87
N LEU A 45 39.04 8.70 -7.71
CA LEU A 45 39.73 7.83 -6.74
C LEU A 45 39.86 8.27 -5.26
N SER A 46 39.07 7.65 -4.39
CA SER A 46 39.67 6.91 -3.27
C SER A 46 38.69 5.81 -2.85
N ALA A 47 39.16 4.57 -2.85
CA ALA A 47 38.41 3.39 -2.45
C ALA A 47 38.28 3.37 -0.92
N SER A 48 37.31 4.07 -0.38
CA SER A 48 36.75 3.71 0.91
C SER A 48 35.50 2.88 0.62
N ARG A 49 35.61 1.57 0.85
CA ARG A 49 34.47 0.67 0.92
C ARG A 49 33.62 1.13 2.11
N HIS A 50 32.85 2.17 1.90
CA HIS A 50 31.72 2.45 2.78
C HIS A 50 30.81 1.24 2.64
N ASN A 51 30.68 0.51 3.74
CA ASN A 51 29.69 -0.50 3.97
C ASN A 51 28.33 0.18 3.80
N GLN A 52 27.85 0.33 2.57
CA GLN A 52 26.51 0.76 2.25
C GLN A 52 25.60 -0.38 2.74
N ARG A 53 25.20 -0.27 4.01
CA ARG A 53 24.04 -1.03 4.46
C ARG A 53 22.95 -0.69 3.47
N PRO A 54 22.25 -1.67 2.88
CA PRO A 54 21.10 -1.38 2.06
C PRO A 54 20.20 -0.44 2.88
N CYS A 55 19.81 0.68 2.27
CA CYS A 55 18.91 1.62 2.89
C CYS A 55 17.56 0.91 3.00
N MET A 56 17.33 0.26 4.14
CA MET A 56 16.09 -0.46 4.42
C MET A 56 15.05 0.59 4.77
N ALA A 57 14.24 1.00 3.80
CA ALA A 57 13.18 1.95 4.02
C ALA A 57 12.00 1.26 4.71
N PHE A 58 11.65 1.73 5.90
CA PHE A 58 10.43 1.35 6.59
C PHE A 58 9.38 2.45 6.45
N LEU A 59 8.20 2.08 5.97
CA LEU A 59 7.09 2.98 5.69
C LEU A 59 5.87 2.59 6.52
N ALA A 60 5.23 3.57 7.15
CA ALA A 60 3.86 3.47 7.66
C ALA A 60 2.98 4.46 6.88
N LEU A 61 2.05 3.93 6.11
CA LEU A 61 1.12 4.68 5.29
C LEU A 61 -0.30 4.29 5.66
N GLY A 62 -1.19 5.26 5.75
CA GLY A 62 -2.58 4.95 6.03
C GLY A 62 -3.48 6.17 6.12
N ILE A 63 -4.71 5.89 6.52
CA ILE A 63 -5.72 6.86 6.90
C ILE A 63 -6.22 6.55 8.31
N ASN A 64 -6.69 7.56 9.04
CA ASN A 64 -7.30 7.38 10.34
C ASN A 64 -8.42 8.40 10.60
N HIS A 65 -9.01 8.33 11.79
CA HIS A 65 -10.11 9.20 12.22
C HIS A 65 -9.77 10.70 12.24
N LYS A 66 -8.48 11.08 12.21
CA LYS A 66 -8.02 12.47 12.16
C LYS A 66 -7.90 13.00 10.74
N THR A 67 -7.63 12.11 9.77
CA THR A 67 -7.32 12.48 8.39
C THR A 67 -8.44 12.20 7.41
N ALA A 68 -9.36 11.29 7.76
CA ALA A 68 -10.42 10.84 6.86
C ALA A 68 -11.79 10.78 7.54
N SER A 69 -12.85 11.09 6.80
CA SER A 69 -14.23 10.90 7.22
C SER A 69 -14.55 9.41 7.43
N VAL A 70 -15.65 9.11 8.09
CA VAL A 70 -16.13 7.73 8.29
C VAL A 70 -16.32 7.03 6.95
N ASP A 71 -16.98 7.71 6.01
CA ASP A 71 -17.27 7.18 4.66
C ASP A 71 -15.97 6.74 3.92
N VAL A 72 -14.93 7.57 3.94
CA VAL A 72 -13.64 7.22 3.33
C VAL A 72 -13.00 6.05 4.05
N ARG A 73 -13.04 6.02 5.40
CA ARG A 73 -12.44 4.93 6.18
C ARG A 73 -13.13 3.59 5.94
N GLU A 74 -14.46 3.57 5.83
CA GLU A 74 -15.23 2.36 5.53
C GLU A 74 -14.90 1.81 4.14
N ARG A 75 -14.67 2.69 3.16
CA ARG A 75 -14.32 2.32 1.79
C ARG A 75 -12.90 1.75 1.65
N VAL A 76 -11.97 2.09 2.55
CA VAL A 76 -10.60 1.55 2.56
C VAL A 76 -10.38 0.49 3.64
N ALA A 77 -11.44 0.03 4.30
CA ALA A 77 -11.34 -1.05 5.27
C ALA A 77 -11.14 -2.39 4.57
N PHE A 78 -10.29 -3.23 5.14
CA PHE A 78 -10.10 -4.61 4.71
C PHE A 78 -10.94 -5.54 5.59
N THR A 79 -11.67 -6.45 4.96
CA THR A 79 -12.32 -7.54 5.71
C THR A 79 -11.29 -8.61 6.08
N PRO A 80 -11.52 -9.39 7.15
CA PRO A 80 -10.59 -10.45 7.56
C PRO A 80 -10.24 -11.42 6.43
N GLU A 81 -11.21 -11.75 5.58
CA GLU A 81 -11.06 -12.70 4.46
C GLU A 81 -10.18 -12.14 3.33
N GLN A 82 -10.10 -10.82 3.22
CA GLN A 82 -9.30 -10.15 2.18
C GLN A 82 -7.84 -9.96 2.58
N LEU A 83 -7.52 -9.95 3.86
CA LEU A 83 -6.21 -9.50 4.35
C LEU A 83 -5.05 -10.33 3.82
N VAL A 84 -5.17 -11.66 3.78
CA VAL A 84 -4.09 -12.54 3.31
C VAL A 84 -3.79 -12.28 1.84
N ASP A 85 -4.83 -12.25 1.00
CA ASP A 85 -4.67 -11.98 -0.43
C ASP A 85 -4.16 -10.56 -0.69
N ALA A 86 -4.67 -9.57 0.05
CA ALA A 86 -4.24 -8.18 -0.04
C ALA A 86 -2.74 -8.03 0.28
N LEU A 87 -2.26 -8.66 1.35
CA LEU A 87 -0.86 -8.66 1.75
C LEU A 87 0.04 -9.28 0.67
N GLN A 88 -0.34 -10.43 0.14
CA GLN A 88 0.40 -11.09 -0.92
C GLN A 88 0.40 -10.28 -2.21
N GLN A 89 -0.71 -9.63 -2.55
CA GLN A 89 -0.81 -8.76 -3.71
C GLN A 89 0.06 -7.51 -3.51
N LEU A 90 0.00 -6.87 -2.35
CA LEU A 90 0.82 -5.71 -2.00
C LEU A 90 2.30 -6.03 -2.18
N CYS A 91 2.82 -7.10 -1.58
CA CYS A 91 4.22 -7.49 -1.69
C CYS A 91 4.63 -7.77 -3.13
N ARG A 92 3.79 -8.44 -3.93
CA ARG A 92 4.09 -8.72 -5.34
C ARG A 92 4.16 -7.47 -6.20
N LEU A 93 3.20 -6.55 -6.05
CA LEU A 93 3.07 -5.37 -6.93
C LEU A 93 4.01 -4.23 -6.53
N THR A 94 4.35 -4.12 -5.26
CA THR A 94 5.29 -3.10 -4.77
C THR A 94 6.72 -3.63 -4.63
N SER A 95 6.95 -4.92 -4.87
CA SER A 95 8.23 -5.60 -4.61
C SER A 95 8.70 -5.46 -3.17
N SER A 96 7.77 -5.32 -2.23
CA SER A 96 8.07 -5.20 -0.81
C SER A 96 8.54 -6.53 -0.23
N ARG A 97 9.52 -6.48 0.67
CA ARG A 97 10.04 -7.67 1.35
C ARG A 97 9.15 -8.10 2.51
N GLU A 98 8.64 -7.11 3.23
CA GLU A 98 7.78 -7.33 4.39
C GLU A 98 6.60 -6.38 4.34
N ALA A 99 5.42 -6.86 4.72
CA ALA A 99 4.23 -6.05 4.82
C ALA A 99 3.28 -6.55 5.92
N ALA A 100 2.60 -5.60 6.59
CA ALA A 100 1.49 -5.88 7.48
C ALA A 100 0.39 -4.83 7.27
N ILE A 101 -0.87 -5.23 7.43
CA ILE A 101 -2.04 -4.36 7.33
C ILE A 101 -2.78 -4.37 8.66
N LEU A 102 -2.94 -3.18 9.25
CA LEU A 102 -3.81 -2.94 10.40
C LEU A 102 -5.09 -2.27 9.89
N SER A 103 -6.20 -3.00 9.89
CA SER A 103 -7.51 -2.49 9.49
C SER A 103 -8.48 -2.56 10.67
N THR A 104 -9.04 -1.42 11.06
CA THR A 104 -10.00 -1.25 12.15
C THR A 104 -11.08 -0.27 11.74
N CYS A 105 -12.12 -0.05 12.57
CA CYS A 105 -13.13 0.98 12.30
C CYS A 105 -12.57 2.41 12.27
N ASN A 106 -11.40 2.64 12.90
CA ASN A 106 -10.82 3.97 13.06
C ASN A 106 -9.60 4.23 12.19
N ARG A 107 -9.00 3.18 11.58
CA ARG A 107 -7.81 3.30 10.74
C ARG A 107 -7.63 2.11 9.81
N SER A 108 -7.02 2.38 8.67
CA SER A 108 -6.42 1.38 7.78
C SER A 108 -4.98 1.82 7.52
N GLU A 109 -4.02 1.03 7.99
CA GLU A 109 -2.58 1.32 7.93
C GLU A 109 -1.80 0.16 7.33
N LEU A 110 -0.82 0.49 6.50
CA LEU A 110 0.12 -0.43 5.89
C LEU A 110 1.51 -0.16 6.47
N TYR A 111 2.14 -1.19 6.98
CA TYR A 111 3.51 -1.18 7.46
C TYR A 111 4.35 -2.00 6.50
N ILE A 112 5.33 -1.37 5.86
CA ILE A 112 6.02 -1.96 4.70
C ILE A 112 7.52 -1.76 4.84
N GLU A 113 8.30 -2.82 4.55
CA GLU A 113 9.74 -2.74 4.39
C GLU A 113 10.10 -3.02 2.93
N GLN A 114 10.88 -2.12 2.35
CA GLN A 114 11.35 -2.24 0.98
C GLN A 114 12.60 -1.37 0.74
N ASP A 115 13.49 -1.83 -0.15
CA ASP A 115 14.54 -0.97 -0.69
C ASP A 115 13.93 0.03 -1.68
N HIS A 116 14.20 1.34 -1.50
CA HIS A 116 13.74 2.41 -2.40
C HIS A 116 12.22 2.52 -2.57
N LEU A 117 11.47 2.35 -1.50
CA LEU A 117 10.01 2.43 -1.52
C LEU A 117 9.54 3.85 -1.85
N SER A 118 8.65 3.97 -2.84
CA SER A 118 7.86 5.18 -3.07
C SER A 118 6.48 5.04 -2.43
N ALA A 119 6.13 5.96 -1.55
CA ALA A 119 4.79 6.04 -0.95
C ALA A 119 3.69 6.14 -2.02
N ASP A 120 3.97 6.80 -3.15
CA ASP A 120 3.01 6.94 -4.25
C ASP A 120 2.65 5.59 -4.88
N VAL A 121 3.57 4.64 -4.97
CA VAL A 121 3.29 3.28 -5.48
C VAL A 121 2.34 2.55 -4.55
N VAL A 122 2.54 2.69 -3.24
CA VAL A 122 1.66 2.08 -2.23
C VAL A 122 0.28 2.73 -2.22
N LEU A 123 0.22 4.06 -2.33
CA LEU A 123 -1.04 4.79 -2.45
C LEU A 123 -1.82 4.41 -3.71
N GLN A 124 -1.12 4.28 -4.84
CA GLN A 124 -1.74 3.82 -6.09
C GLN A 124 -2.31 2.41 -5.92
N TRP A 125 -1.52 1.49 -5.34
CA TRP A 125 -2.02 0.15 -5.06
C TRP A 125 -3.26 0.16 -4.17
N LEU A 126 -3.27 0.96 -3.10
CA LEU A 126 -4.41 1.06 -2.18
C LEU A 126 -5.65 1.64 -2.87
N ALA A 127 -5.47 2.66 -3.73
CA ALA A 127 -6.53 3.25 -4.53
C ALA A 127 -7.14 2.22 -5.50
N ASP A 128 -6.29 1.49 -6.23
CA ASP A 128 -6.72 0.47 -7.18
C ASP A 128 -7.43 -0.69 -6.48
N TYR A 129 -6.89 -1.15 -5.34
CA TYR A 129 -7.46 -2.25 -4.57
C TYR A 129 -8.89 -1.94 -4.12
N HIS A 130 -9.13 -0.75 -3.60
CA HIS A 130 -10.44 -0.30 -3.12
C HIS A 130 -11.27 0.42 -4.18
N ARG A 131 -10.78 0.55 -5.43
CA ARG A 131 -11.44 1.26 -6.54
C ARG A 131 -11.77 2.71 -6.20
N LEU A 132 -10.84 3.41 -5.58
CA LEU A 132 -10.93 4.81 -5.20
C LEU A 132 -10.13 5.70 -6.14
N SER A 133 -10.46 6.99 -6.16
CA SER A 133 -9.61 7.99 -6.78
C SER A 133 -8.32 8.14 -5.97
N LEU A 134 -7.18 8.14 -6.66
CA LEU A 134 -5.88 8.40 -6.03
C LEU A 134 -5.85 9.78 -5.37
N ASP A 135 -6.47 10.79 -5.97
CA ASP A 135 -6.50 12.15 -5.43
C ASP A 135 -7.31 12.21 -4.12
N GLU A 136 -8.46 11.53 -4.06
CA GLU A 136 -9.29 11.41 -2.85
C GLU A 136 -8.50 10.74 -1.71
N LEU A 137 -7.81 9.64 -2.03
CA LEU A 137 -7.02 8.92 -1.05
C LEU A 137 -5.81 9.73 -0.58
N ARG A 138 -5.09 10.38 -1.52
CA ARG A 138 -3.92 11.22 -1.21
C ARG A 138 -4.27 12.40 -0.30
N ALA A 139 -5.45 13.00 -0.48
CA ALA A 139 -5.94 14.08 0.38
C ALA A 139 -6.17 13.64 1.84
N SER A 140 -6.41 12.36 2.07
CA SER A 140 -6.74 11.78 3.38
C SER A 140 -5.62 10.93 3.98
N ALA A 141 -4.62 10.55 3.18
CA ALA A 141 -3.55 9.67 3.63
C ALA A 141 -2.44 10.46 4.35
N TYR A 142 -1.81 9.78 5.28
CA TYR A 142 -0.53 10.19 5.85
C TYR A 142 0.55 9.16 5.55
N VAL A 143 1.78 9.64 5.54
CA VAL A 143 2.97 8.83 5.30
C VAL A 143 3.99 9.16 6.38
N HIS A 144 4.53 8.13 7.00
CA HIS A 144 5.67 8.21 7.90
C HIS A 144 6.76 7.29 7.36
N GLU A 145 8.01 7.76 7.42
CA GLU A 145 9.16 7.02 6.92
C GLU A 145 10.17 6.77 8.03
N GLU A 146 10.89 5.67 7.93
CA GLU A 146 12.01 5.33 8.80
C GLU A 146 11.69 5.45 10.29
N HIS A 147 12.41 6.29 11.00
CA HIS A 147 12.26 6.51 12.43
C HIS A 147 10.85 7.01 12.81
N GLU A 148 10.26 7.90 12.01
CA GLU A 148 8.90 8.39 12.29
C GLU A 148 7.85 7.30 12.05
N ALA A 149 8.07 6.38 11.11
CA ALA A 149 7.20 5.21 10.93
C ALA A 149 7.24 4.28 12.14
N VAL A 150 8.43 3.98 12.67
CA VAL A 150 8.58 3.19 13.90
C VAL A 150 7.90 3.87 15.08
N LYS A 151 8.17 5.15 15.28
CA LYS A 151 7.56 5.95 16.35
C LYS A 151 6.02 5.98 16.24
N HIS A 152 5.49 6.14 15.02
CA HIS A 152 4.06 6.09 14.76
C HIS A 152 3.48 4.72 15.14
N MET A 153 4.08 3.64 14.67
CA MET A 153 3.65 2.27 15.00
C MET A 153 3.60 2.03 16.53
N MET A 154 4.64 2.48 17.26
CA MET A 154 4.66 2.36 18.73
C MET A 154 3.57 3.19 19.41
N ARG A 155 3.31 4.41 18.91
CA ARG A 155 2.22 5.27 19.41
C ARG A 155 0.85 4.64 19.18
N VAL A 156 0.64 4.03 18.00
CA VAL A 156 -0.59 3.30 17.69
C VAL A 156 -0.76 2.12 18.64
N ALA A 157 0.26 1.27 18.78
CA ALA A 157 0.22 0.10 19.65
C ALA A 157 -0.05 0.43 21.12
N SER A 158 0.47 1.59 21.58
CA SER A 158 0.26 2.08 22.95
C SER A 158 -1.09 2.77 23.15
N GLY A 159 -1.93 2.86 22.10
CA GLY A 159 -3.22 3.59 22.16
C GLY A 159 -3.07 5.11 22.25
N LEU A 160 -1.86 5.66 22.09
CA LEU A 160 -1.61 7.11 22.13
C LEU A 160 -2.12 7.86 20.89
N ASP A 161 -2.42 7.12 19.83
CA ASP A 161 -3.01 7.65 18.60
C ASP A 161 -4.45 7.18 18.37
N SER A 162 -5.07 6.52 19.35
CA SER A 162 -6.45 6.04 19.28
C SER A 162 -7.46 7.17 19.51
N LEU A 163 -8.71 6.96 19.04
CA LEU A 163 -9.83 7.88 19.27
C LEU A 163 -10.09 8.03 20.77
N VAL A 164 -10.00 6.92 21.50
CA VAL A 164 -10.02 6.91 22.97
C VAL A 164 -8.61 6.63 23.43
N LEU A 165 -7.99 7.60 24.09
CA LEU A 165 -6.60 7.52 24.50
C LEU A 165 -6.36 6.33 25.45
N GLY A 166 -5.41 5.47 25.09
CA GLY A 166 -5.04 4.31 25.90
C GLY A 166 -6.01 3.15 25.84
N GLU A 167 -6.91 3.08 24.83
CA GLU A 167 -7.80 1.93 24.67
C GLU A 167 -7.03 0.61 24.51
N PRO A 168 -7.36 -0.44 25.25
CA PRO A 168 -6.59 -1.71 25.22
C PRO A 168 -6.83 -2.51 23.92
N GLN A 169 -7.89 -2.20 23.19
CA GLN A 169 -8.29 -2.96 22.00
C GLN A 169 -7.27 -2.88 20.87
N ILE A 170 -6.62 -1.72 20.70
CA ILE A 170 -5.67 -1.51 19.59
C ILE A 170 -4.48 -2.46 19.65
N LEU A 171 -3.97 -2.76 20.84
CA LEU A 171 -2.88 -3.73 21.00
C LEU A 171 -3.31 -5.13 20.57
N GLY A 172 -4.54 -5.54 20.88
CA GLY A 172 -5.13 -6.78 20.40
C GLY A 172 -5.25 -6.82 18.87
N GLN A 173 -5.69 -5.71 18.28
CA GLN A 173 -5.78 -5.58 16.82
C GLN A 173 -4.42 -5.60 16.14
N MET A 174 -3.39 -4.99 16.73
CA MET A 174 -2.00 -5.08 16.25
C MET A 174 -1.49 -6.54 16.27
N LYS A 175 -1.76 -7.28 17.35
CA LYS A 175 -1.41 -8.71 17.43
C LYS A 175 -2.13 -9.54 16.36
N SER A 176 -3.40 -9.23 16.09
CA SER A 176 -4.16 -9.89 15.02
C SER A 176 -3.58 -9.57 13.64
N ALA A 177 -3.23 -8.32 13.37
CA ALA A 177 -2.57 -7.90 12.14
C ALA A 177 -1.24 -8.64 11.91
N TYR A 178 -0.44 -8.79 12.97
CA TYR A 178 0.79 -9.58 12.93
C TYR A 178 0.54 -11.06 12.63
N ALA A 179 -0.47 -11.67 13.26
CA ALA A 179 -0.81 -13.07 13.02
C ALA A 179 -1.21 -13.32 11.56
N VAL A 180 -2.05 -12.43 10.99
CA VAL A 180 -2.47 -12.50 9.58
C VAL A 180 -1.28 -12.30 8.64
N ALA A 181 -0.41 -11.33 8.90
CA ALA A 181 0.78 -11.10 8.10
C ALA A 181 1.74 -12.31 8.13
N ARG A 182 1.85 -13.00 9.27
CA ARG A 182 2.59 -14.27 9.37
C ARG A 182 1.95 -15.38 8.53
N GLU A 183 0.64 -15.51 8.58
CA GLU A 183 -0.12 -16.48 7.76
C GLU A 183 0.08 -16.20 6.27
N ALA A 184 0.04 -14.93 5.86
CA ALA A 184 0.30 -14.51 4.48
C ALA A 184 1.75 -14.73 4.03
N GLY A 185 2.67 -15.00 4.95
CA GLY A 185 4.11 -15.17 4.67
C GLY A 185 4.81 -13.84 4.36
N THR A 186 4.27 -12.71 4.83
CA THR A 186 4.77 -11.35 4.55
C THR A 186 5.50 -10.71 5.74
N VAL A 187 5.80 -11.48 6.78
CA VAL A 187 6.60 -11.02 7.93
C VAL A 187 8.03 -11.52 7.79
N GLY A 188 8.96 -10.59 7.87
CA GLY A 188 10.38 -10.88 7.92
C GLY A 188 11.04 -10.35 9.21
N PRO A 189 12.38 -10.19 9.21
CA PRO A 189 13.12 -9.85 10.43
C PRO A 189 12.81 -8.47 10.99
N LEU A 190 12.47 -7.48 10.14
CA LEU A 190 12.19 -6.12 10.60
C LEU A 190 10.83 -6.05 11.29
N LEU A 191 9.75 -6.37 10.58
CA LEU A 191 8.40 -6.36 11.14
C LEU A 191 8.27 -7.32 12.33
N GLY A 192 8.93 -8.49 12.27
CA GLY A 192 8.96 -9.43 13.39
C GLY A 192 9.49 -8.78 14.68
N ARG A 193 10.59 -8.02 14.60
CA ARG A 193 11.15 -7.29 15.76
C ARG A 193 10.26 -6.12 16.19
N LEU A 194 9.72 -5.36 15.24
CA LEU A 194 8.85 -4.22 15.56
C LEU A 194 7.58 -4.67 16.28
N PHE A 195 6.91 -5.70 15.78
CA PHE A 195 5.71 -6.23 16.43
C PHE A 195 5.98 -6.90 17.79
N GLN A 196 7.18 -7.43 18.03
CA GLN A 196 7.58 -7.94 19.34
C GLN A 196 7.86 -6.84 20.36
N ALA A 197 8.20 -5.63 19.87
CA ALA A 197 8.47 -4.48 20.73
C ALA A 197 7.20 -3.68 21.07
N THR A 198 6.03 -3.98 20.45
CA THR A 198 4.73 -3.38 20.75
C THR A 198 4.00 -4.18 21.82
#